data_5b47b48b340f377fc7f2ab484f936332
#
_entry.id   5b47b48b340f377fc7f2ab484f936332
#
_cell.length_a   1.000
_cell.length_b   1.000
_cell.length_c   1.000
_cell.angle_alpha   90.00
_cell.angle_beta   90.00
_cell.angle_gamma   90.00
#
_symmetry.space_group_name_H-M   'P 1'
#
loop_
_entity.id
_entity.type
_entity.pdbx_description
1 polymer ?
#
loop_
_entity_poly.entity_id
_entity_poly.type
_entity_poly.pdbx_seq_one_letter_code
_entity_poly.pdbx_strand_id
1 'polypeptide(L)'
;MPEVPPAPEAPQDPAVPSLPEMPPVPEMPPAAAVLPEQPAPRKDRRVLRAVLRWTAAVVVFAVAGSGTAYGIVRMERTDVPGLATASDGRWDYPEIVRPPLPSGSPAPRAESNKAGAHHADLRALVLPAPEGAREDKALRGADGWLPTKDFLAEYALRDERKKFGQQLTDHGLRHIAARGWTTPDGTRTRIYLLQFNSAALVDHLVGEGLTSFNSPGYQVRGAETTVDEDFPKEARVDGVWYSVYAEAKPYGAEQVRQAYLLAGDTLAVILQSRTGAARAVPFHQTVALQGELLA
;
A
#
# COMPACT_ATOMS: atom_id res chain seq x y z
N MET A 1 36.44 -38.84 -14.14
CA MET A 1 37.58 -37.95 -14.08
C MET A 1 37.71 -37.26 -15.43
N PRO A 2 37.47 -36.00 -15.50
CA PRO A 2 38.10 -35.15 -16.51
C PRO A 2 39.01 -34.12 -15.81
N GLU A 3 40.03 -33.83 -16.52
CA GLU A 3 41.27 -33.13 -16.33
C GLU A 3 41.10 -31.61 -16.06
N VAL A 4 41.89 -31.06 -15.14
CA VAL A 4 41.99 -29.62 -14.81
C VAL A 4 43.00 -28.98 -15.77
N PRO A 5 42.72 -27.89 -16.45
CA PRO A 5 43.71 -27.13 -17.22
C PRO A 5 44.55 -26.21 -16.31
N PRO A 6 45.82 -25.92 -16.72
CA PRO A 6 46.80 -25.18 -15.88
C PRO A 6 46.59 -23.66 -15.94
N ALA A 7 47.10 -22.99 -14.88
CA ALA A 7 47.11 -21.56 -14.69
C ALA A 7 48.07 -20.81 -15.62
N PRO A 8 47.79 -19.57 -15.97
CA PRO A 8 48.69 -18.71 -16.75
C PRO A 8 49.78 -18.05 -15.88
N GLU A 9 50.97 -17.96 -16.48
CA GLU A 9 52.23 -17.38 -16.01
C GLU A 9 52.12 -15.88 -15.77
N ALA A 10 52.85 -15.42 -14.76
CA ALA A 10 53.04 -14.01 -14.39
C ALA A 10 54.00 -13.28 -15.35
N PRO A 11 53.78 -11.99 -15.64
CA PRO A 11 54.74 -11.21 -16.46
C PRO A 11 55.92 -10.71 -15.62
N GLN A 12 57.11 -10.76 -16.26
CA GLN A 12 58.44 -10.35 -15.78
C GLN A 12 58.57 -8.83 -15.76
N ASP A 13 59.28 -8.32 -14.74
CA ASP A 13 59.70 -6.93 -14.56
C ASP A 13 60.69 -6.47 -15.64
N PRO A 14 60.62 -5.26 -16.15
CA PRO A 14 61.66 -4.66 -16.95
C PRO A 14 62.69 -3.89 -16.10
N ALA A 15 63.95 -4.04 -16.52
CA ALA A 15 65.19 -3.59 -15.96
C ALA A 15 65.31 -2.04 -15.75
N VAL A 16 66.02 -1.67 -14.67
CA VAL A 16 66.44 -0.30 -14.30
C VAL A 16 67.63 0.14 -15.18
N PRO A 17 67.60 1.33 -15.79
CA PRO A 17 68.79 1.91 -16.42
C PRO A 17 69.63 2.73 -15.43
N SER A 18 70.95 2.59 -15.59
CA SER A 18 72.06 3.17 -14.81
C SER A 18 72.18 4.69 -14.98
N LEU A 19 72.56 5.36 -13.91
CA LEU A 19 72.91 6.79 -13.85
C LEU A 19 74.26 7.08 -14.57
N PRO A 20 74.41 8.22 -15.22
CA PRO A 20 75.71 8.71 -15.67
C PRO A 20 76.46 9.53 -14.61
N GLU A 21 77.77 9.41 -14.62
CA GLU A 21 78.79 9.94 -13.77
C GLU A 21 78.93 11.48 -13.93
N MET A 22 79.21 12.21 -12.80
CA MET A 22 79.43 13.65 -12.75
C MET A 22 80.91 13.99 -12.96
N PRO A 23 81.27 15.09 -13.66
CA PRO A 23 82.63 15.62 -13.72
C PRO A 23 82.91 16.55 -12.55
N PRO A 24 84.27 16.82 -12.26
CA PRO A 24 84.73 17.43 -11.00
C PRO A 24 84.65 18.96 -10.99
N VAL A 25 84.52 19.47 -9.77
CA VAL A 25 84.37 20.91 -9.37
C VAL A 25 85.74 21.64 -9.43
N PRO A 26 85.79 22.86 -9.95
CA PRO A 26 86.98 23.74 -9.71
C PRO A 26 86.80 24.59 -8.43
N GLU A 27 87.88 24.69 -7.70
CA GLU A 27 88.09 25.48 -6.47
C GLU A 27 88.14 26.99 -6.74
N MET A 28 87.53 27.80 -5.90
CA MET A 28 87.59 29.27 -5.98
C MET A 28 87.93 29.91 -4.62
N PRO A 29 88.74 31.01 -4.58
CA PRO A 29 89.29 31.58 -3.35
C PRO A 29 88.29 32.47 -2.59
N PRO A 30 88.60 32.84 -1.33
CA PRO A 30 87.71 33.49 -0.39
C PRO A 30 87.54 34.97 -0.61
N ALA A 31 86.34 35.47 -0.61
CA ALA A 31 86.02 36.88 -0.61
C ALA A 31 85.26 37.31 0.65
N ALA A 32 85.58 38.49 1.10
CA ALA A 32 85.33 39.14 2.37
C ALA A 32 83.83 39.20 2.82
N ALA A 33 83.73 39.21 4.13
CA ALA A 33 82.50 39.38 4.88
C ALA A 33 81.85 40.77 4.68
N VAL A 34 80.63 40.83 4.20
CA VAL A 34 79.73 41.96 4.40
C VAL A 34 78.50 41.44 5.11
N LEU A 35 78.25 41.95 6.29
CA LEU A 35 77.06 41.65 7.09
C LEU A 35 75.81 42.21 6.36
N PRO A 36 74.83 41.44 6.04
CA PRO A 36 73.51 41.97 5.66
C PRO A 36 72.63 42.11 6.88
N GLU A 37 72.05 43.27 6.98
CA GLU A 37 70.97 43.67 7.87
C GLU A 37 69.80 42.62 7.84
N GLN A 38 69.40 42.14 9.02
CA GLN A 38 68.28 41.17 9.13
C GLN A 38 66.97 41.86 8.78
N PRO A 39 66.22 41.40 7.76
CA PRO A 39 64.90 41.88 7.57
C PRO A 39 63.92 41.32 8.65
N ALA A 40 63.08 42.19 9.20
CA ALA A 40 62.08 41.87 10.22
C ALA A 40 61.23 40.65 9.86
N PRO A 41 60.88 39.81 10.85
CA PRO A 41 60.08 38.57 10.57
C PRO A 41 58.71 38.90 9.94
N ARG A 42 58.58 38.62 8.68
CA ARG A 42 57.28 38.65 8.02
C ARG A 42 56.42 37.56 8.65
N LYS A 43 55.36 37.98 9.41
CA LYS A 43 54.34 37.07 9.95
C LYS A 43 53.83 36.16 8.82
N ASP A 44 54.14 34.88 8.93
CA ASP A 44 53.81 33.88 7.92
C ASP A 44 52.28 33.61 7.93
N ARG A 45 51.59 34.33 7.08
CA ARG A 45 50.11 34.19 6.91
C ARG A 45 49.72 32.97 6.12
N ARG A 46 50.65 32.05 5.79
CA ARG A 46 50.35 30.85 5.00
C ARG A 46 49.42 29.90 5.75
N VAL A 47 49.67 29.70 7.05
CA VAL A 47 48.81 28.86 7.90
C VAL A 47 47.40 29.44 8.02
N LEU A 48 47.28 30.76 8.24
CA LEU A 48 46.00 31.44 8.32
C LEU A 48 45.20 31.33 7.03
N ARG A 49 45.86 31.46 5.87
CA ARG A 49 45.20 31.28 4.56
C ARG A 49 44.79 29.82 4.30
N ALA A 50 45.60 28.86 4.76
CA ALA A 50 45.26 27.43 4.66
C ALA A 50 44.03 27.11 5.55
N VAL A 51 44.01 27.56 6.80
CA VAL A 51 42.88 27.39 7.71
C VAL A 51 41.62 28.02 7.14
N LEU A 52 41.69 29.26 6.67
CA LEU A 52 40.55 29.95 6.03
C LEU A 52 40.01 29.18 4.81
N ARG A 53 40.89 28.66 3.96
CA ARG A 53 40.44 27.84 2.80
C ARG A 53 39.76 26.58 3.21
N TRP A 54 40.29 25.84 4.18
CA TRP A 54 39.71 24.61 4.69
C TRP A 54 38.39 24.87 5.42
N THR A 55 38.30 25.91 6.22
CA THR A 55 37.07 26.32 6.90
C THR A 55 35.98 26.69 5.87
N ALA A 56 36.32 27.49 4.84
CA ALA A 56 35.40 27.84 3.77
C ALA A 56 34.89 26.58 3.01
N ALA A 57 35.82 25.66 2.70
CA ALA A 57 35.43 24.38 2.06
C ALA A 57 34.46 23.57 2.92
N VAL A 58 34.77 23.41 4.24
CA VAL A 58 33.87 22.69 5.17
C VAL A 58 32.48 23.35 5.25
N VAL A 59 32.42 24.67 5.35
CA VAL A 59 31.14 25.40 5.39
C VAL A 59 30.37 25.20 4.10
N VAL A 60 31.01 25.30 2.93
CA VAL A 60 30.34 25.05 1.64
C VAL A 60 29.80 23.63 1.54
N PHE A 61 30.60 22.63 1.94
CA PHE A 61 30.14 21.23 1.94
C PHE A 61 29.02 20.98 2.96
N ALA A 62 29.09 21.60 4.14
CA ALA A 62 28.03 21.48 5.14
C ALA A 62 26.72 22.10 4.66
N VAL A 63 26.76 23.29 4.06
CA VAL A 63 25.58 23.96 3.51
C VAL A 63 25.01 23.20 2.31
N ALA A 64 25.88 22.78 1.38
CA ALA A 64 25.45 21.98 0.23
C ALA A 64 24.88 20.62 0.66
N GLY A 65 25.55 19.92 1.57
CA GLY A 65 25.10 18.64 2.10
C GLY A 65 23.79 18.74 2.87
N SER A 66 23.64 19.74 3.73
CA SER A 66 22.39 19.96 4.48
C SER A 66 21.24 20.38 3.56
N GLY A 67 21.51 21.24 2.58
CA GLY A 67 20.52 21.64 1.59
C GLY A 67 20.03 20.49 0.71
N THR A 68 20.96 19.64 0.27
CA THR A 68 20.64 18.43 -0.50
C THR A 68 19.86 17.43 0.35
N ALA A 69 20.31 17.15 1.58
CA ALA A 69 19.61 16.23 2.49
C ALA A 69 18.20 16.72 2.81
N TYR A 70 18.01 18.01 3.07
CA TYR A 70 16.72 18.62 3.31
C TYR A 70 15.80 18.55 2.07
N GLY A 71 16.36 18.79 0.88
CA GLY A 71 15.65 18.63 -0.39
C GLY A 71 15.17 17.20 -0.59
N ILE A 72 16.06 16.21 -0.42
CA ILE A 72 15.74 14.78 -0.59
C ILE A 72 14.66 14.30 0.39
N VAL A 73 14.72 14.72 1.66
CA VAL A 73 13.74 14.34 2.69
C VAL A 73 12.34 14.92 2.40
N ARG A 74 12.26 16.03 1.67
CA ARG A 74 10.99 16.64 1.26
C ARG A 74 10.50 16.24 -0.13
N MET A 75 11.31 15.54 -0.90
CA MET A 75 10.90 15.04 -2.21
C MET A 75 9.96 13.85 -2.02
N GLU A 76 8.80 13.92 -2.65
CA GLU A 76 7.95 12.74 -2.84
C GLU A 76 8.64 11.79 -3.82
N ARG A 77 8.31 10.51 -3.71
CA ARG A 77 8.93 9.47 -4.57
C ARG A 77 8.72 9.74 -6.06
N THR A 78 7.64 10.44 -6.40
CA THR A 78 7.28 10.87 -7.75
C THR A 78 8.13 12.01 -8.29
N ASP A 79 8.81 12.77 -7.40
CA ASP A 79 9.64 13.93 -7.80
C ASP A 79 11.05 13.52 -8.22
N VAL A 80 11.44 12.27 -7.97
CA VAL A 80 12.79 11.77 -8.30
C VAL A 80 12.78 11.13 -9.68
N PRO A 81 13.51 11.70 -10.67
CA PRO A 81 13.62 11.09 -11.99
C PRO A 81 14.13 9.66 -11.92
N GLY A 82 13.38 8.72 -12.48
CA GLY A 82 13.69 7.29 -12.46
C GLY A 82 13.11 6.52 -11.25
N LEU A 83 12.54 7.20 -10.25
CA LEU A 83 11.77 6.60 -9.16
C LEU A 83 10.28 6.93 -9.23
N ALA A 84 9.87 7.80 -10.16
CA ALA A 84 8.48 8.01 -10.51
C ALA A 84 7.92 6.72 -11.13
N THR A 85 7.36 5.86 -10.32
CA THR A 85 6.55 4.74 -10.79
C THR A 85 5.19 5.30 -11.17
N ALA A 86 4.72 4.98 -12.37
CA ALA A 86 3.32 5.24 -12.72
C ALA A 86 2.45 4.62 -11.62
N SER A 87 1.38 5.34 -11.20
CA SER A 87 0.44 4.82 -10.22
C SER A 87 -0.01 3.42 -10.64
N ASP A 88 0.10 2.45 -9.76
CA ASP A 88 -0.40 1.09 -9.97
C ASP A 88 -1.94 1.02 -9.97
N GLY A 89 -2.61 2.15 -9.78
CA GLY A 89 -4.05 2.32 -9.74
C GLY A 89 -4.67 2.07 -8.37
N ARG A 90 -3.87 1.83 -7.34
CA ARG A 90 -4.34 1.74 -5.94
C ARG A 90 -4.78 3.09 -5.43
N TRP A 91 -5.68 3.06 -4.46
CA TRP A 91 -6.09 4.23 -3.71
C TRP A 91 -5.26 4.34 -2.42
N ASP A 92 -5.02 5.58 -2.00
CA ASP A 92 -4.39 5.86 -0.71
C ASP A 92 -5.47 5.82 0.38
N TYR A 93 -5.30 4.92 1.34
CA TYR A 93 -6.18 4.79 2.48
C TYR A 93 -5.53 5.42 3.72
N PRO A 94 -6.32 6.01 4.63
CA PRO A 94 -5.80 6.40 5.94
C PRO A 94 -5.27 5.17 6.68
N GLU A 95 -4.52 5.39 7.76
CA GLU A 95 -4.08 4.29 8.62
C GLU A 95 -5.28 3.46 9.08
N ILE A 96 -5.27 2.17 8.74
CA ILE A 96 -6.34 1.23 9.06
C ILE A 96 -5.98 0.52 10.36
N VAL A 97 -6.70 0.86 11.42
CA VAL A 97 -6.52 0.26 12.74
C VAL A 97 -7.69 -0.64 13.05
N ARG A 98 -7.39 -1.89 13.41
CA ARG A 98 -8.43 -2.83 13.85
C ARG A 98 -8.99 -2.39 15.20
N PRO A 99 -10.34 -2.29 15.37
CA PRO A 99 -10.92 -1.88 16.63
C PRO A 99 -10.58 -2.87 17.75
N PRO A 100 -10.37 -2.40 18.99
CA PRO A 100 -10.08 -3.28 20.11
C PRO A 100 -11.29 -4.15 20.42
N LEU A 101 -11.01 -5.39 20.86
CA LEU A 101 -12.07 -6.27 21.38
C LEU A 101 -12.51 -5.80 22.77
N PRO A 102 -13.80 -5.93 23.12
CA PRO A 102 -14.27 -5.77 24.49
C PRO A 102 -13.51 -6.68 25.44
N SER A 103 -13.27 -6.22 26.68
CA SER A 103 -12.51 -6.98 27.67
C SER A 103 -13.09 -8.38 27.88
N GLY A 104 -12.24 -9.40 27.78
CA GLY A 104 -12.63 -10.81 27.95
C GLY A 104 -13.30 -11.45 26.72
N SER A 105 -13.53 -10.69 25.64
CA SER A 105 -14.11 -11.25 24.42
C SER A 105 -13.04 -11.97 23.57
N PRO A 106 -13.33 -13.18 23.07
CA PRO A 106 -12.41 -13.89 22.19
C PRO A 106 -12.39 -13.27 20.79
N ALA A 107 -11.29 -13.47 20.05
CA ALA A 107 -11.23 -13.15 18.63
C ALA A 107 -12.23 -14.00 17.82
N PRO A 108 -12.65 -13.57 16.63
CA PRO A 108 -13.63 -14.30 15.81
C PRO A 108 -13.24 -15.77 15.55
N ARG A 109 -11.94 -16.04 15.41
CA ARG A 109 -11.39 -17.38 15.11
C ARG A 109 -10.81 -18.11 16.31
N ALA A 110 -10.96 -17.57 17.53
CA ALA A 110 -10.49 -18.27 18.72
C ALA A 110 -11.26 -19.58 18.95
N GLU A 111 -10.59 -20.63 19.37
CA GLU A 111 -11.23 -21.93 19.66
C GLU A 111 -12.36 -21.83 20.68
N SER A 112 -12.27 -20.88 21.61
CA SER A 112 -13.31 -20.55 22.58
C SER A 112 -14.54 -19.88 21.99
N ASN A 113 -14.44 -19.33 20.77
CA ASN A 113 -15.53 -18.62 20.09
C ASN A 113 -16.28 -19.55 19.12
N LYS A 114 -17.06 -20.48 19.65
CA LYS A 114 -17.79 -21.48 18.84
C LYS A 114 -18.81 -20.88 17.88
N ALA A 115 -19.31 -19.69 18.15
CA ALA A 115 -20.24 -18.98 17.28
C ALA A 115 -19.54 -18.24 16.13
N GLY A 116 -18.22 -18.08 16.18
CA GLY A 116 -17.47 -17.26 15.24
C GLY A 116 -17.86 -15.78 15.32
N ALA A 117 -18.31 -15.30 16.48
CA ALA A 117 -18.88 -13.96 16.63
C ALA A 117 -17.82 -12.87 16.58
N HIS A 118 -18.10 -11.80 15.87
CA HIS A 118 -17.34 -10.56 15.94
C HIS A 118 -17.80 -9.73 17.14
N HIS A 119 -16.96 -9.63 18.16
CA HIS A 119 -17.25 -8.86 19.38
C HIS A 119 -16.86 -7.40 19.28
N ALA A 120 -16.04 -7.02 18.29
CA ALA A 120 -15.73 -5.62 18.02
C ALA A 120 -16.95 -4.88 17.46
N ASP A 121 -16.97 -3.54 17.59
CA ASP A 121 -18.03 -2.72 16.99
C ASP A 121 -18.01 -2.88 15.46
N LEU A 122 -19.08 -3.47 14.93
CA LEU A 122 -19.21 -3.73 13.49
C LEU A 122 -19.07 -2.46 12.64
N ARG A 123 -19.51 -1.31 13.16
CA ARG A 123 -19.39 -0.02 12.47
C ARG A 123 -17.96 0.45 12.31
N ALA A 124 -17.09 0.07 13.23
CA ALA A 124 -15.66 0.34 13.17
C ALA A 124 -14.90 -0.67 12.30
N LEU A 125 -15.49 -1.83 12.00
CA LEU A 125 -14.94 -2.84 11.10
C LEU A 125 -15.20 -2.54 9.62
N VAL A 126 -16.06 -1.55 9.30
CA VAL A 126 -16.25 -1.14 7.90
C VAL A 126 -15.06 -0.30 7.45
N LEU A 127 -14.41 -0.70 6.37
CA LEU A 127 -13.26 -0.03 5.79
C LEU A 127 -13.51 1.49 5.63
N PRO A 128 -12.60 2.37 6.05
CA PRO A 128 -12.72 3.81 5.82
C PRO A 128 -12.64 4.16 4.33
N ALA A 129 -13.15 5.34 3.97
CA ALA A 129 -13.00 5.86 2.62
C ALA A 129 -11.53 6.21 2.33
N PRO A 130 -11.04 6.02 1.10
CA PRO A 130 -9.70 6.44 0.71
C PRO A 130 -9.57 7.98 0.73
N GLU A 131 -8.35 8.47 0.75
CA GLU A 131 -8.05 9.90 0.74
C GLU A 131 -8.65 10.59 -0.49
N GLY A 132 -9.16 11.79 -0.31
CA GLY A 132 -9.81 12.56 -1.37
C GLY A 132 -11.20 12.05 -1.79
N ALA A 133 -11.70 10.94 -1.27
CA ALA A 133 -13.04 10.46 -1.57
C ALA A 133 -14.10 11.22 -0.78
N ARG A 134 -15.26 11.41 -1.39
CA ARG A 134 -16.45 12.01 -0.76
C ARG A 134 -17.35 10.91 -0.20
N GLU A 135 -17.45 10.83 1.13
CA GLU A 135 -18.33 9.86 1.80
C GLU A 135 -19.81 10.09 1.48
N ASP A 136 -20.53 8.98 1.33
CA ASP A 136 -22.00 8.93 1.31
C ASP A 136 -22.52 8.75 2.75
N LYS A 137 -22.87 9.87 3.39
CA LYS A 137 -23.33 9.86 4.77
C LYS A 137 -24.69 9.15 4.96
N ALA A 138 -25.50 9.05 3.90
CA ALA A 138 -26.80 8.38 3.97
C ALA A 138 -26.67 6.89 4.28
N LEU A 139 -25.58 6.25 3.84
CA LEU A 139 -25.33 4.82 4.10
C LEU A 139 -25.02 4.51 5.57
N ARG A 140 -24.70 5.51 6.38
CA ARG A 140 -24.49 5.27 7.82
C ARG A 140 -25.78 4.95 8.58
N GLY A 141 -26.95 5.22 7.97
CA GLY A 141 -28.24 5.01 8.62
C GLY A 141 -28.44 5.82 9.89
N ALA A 142 -29.46 5.44 10.67
CA ALA A 142 -29.69 6.01 12.00
C ALA A 142 -28.82 5.27 13.03
N ASP A 143 -28.11 6.02 13.88
CA ASP A 143 -27.24 5.47 14.93
C ASP A 143 -26.14 4.53 14.41
N GLY A 144 -25.77 4.66 13.13
CA GLY A 144 -24.76 3.84 12.48
C GLY A 144 -25.28 2.49 11.95
N TRP A 145 -26.60 2.27 11.97
CA TRP A 145 -27.21 1.04 11.46
C TRP A 145 -28.10 1.32 10.24
N LEU A 146 -27.83 0.63 9.16
CA LEU A 146 -28.59 0.75 7.92
C LEU A 146 -29.84 -0.13 7.96
N PRO A 147 -31.02 0.40 7.60
CA PRO A 147 -32.23 -0.43 7.45
C PRO A 147 -32.06 -1.48 6.34
N THR A 148 -32.53 -2.71 6.58
CA THR A 148 -32.44 -3.82 5.61
C THR A 148 -33.05 -3.47 4.25
N LYS A 149 -34.14 -2.68 4.21
CA LYS A 149 -34.77 -2.23 2.97
C LYS A 149 -33.82 -1.40 2.08
N ASP A 150 -32.94 -0.62 2.70
CA ASP A 150 -32.00 0.26 2.00
C ASP A 150 -30.84 -0.54 1.41
N PHE A 151 -30.34 -1.56 2.13
CA PHE A 151 -29.43 -2.56 1.60
C PHE A 151 -30.03 -3.33 0.43
N LEU A 152 -31.27 -3.82 0.57
CA LEU A 152 -31.94 -4.59 -0.47
C LEU A 152 -32.23 -3.75 -1.73
N ALA A 153 -32.24 -2.42 -1.63
CA ALA A 153 -32.38 -1.53 -2.77
C ALA A 153 -31.21 -1.62 -3.77
N GLU A 154 -30.08 -2.22 -3.38
CA GLU A 154 -28.95 -2.48 -4.30
C GLU A 154 -29.28 -3.55 -5.35
N TYR A 155 -30.21 -4.43 -5.08
CA TYR A 155 -30.57 -5.52 -5.99
C TYR A 155 -31.60 -5.07 -7.03
N ALA A 156 -31.45 -5.58 -8.25
CA ALA A 156 -32.23 -5.11 -9.41
C ALA A 156 -33.71 -5.53 -9.34
N LEU A 157 -33.95 -6.80 -9.08
CA LEU A 157 -35.27 -7.41 -9.24
C LEU A 157 -36.08 -7.36 -7.95
N ARG A 158 -37.35 -6.94 -8.05
CA ARG A 158 -38.24 -6.79 -6.88
C ARG A 158 -38.48 -8.12 -6.15
N ASP A 159 -38.66 -9.19 -6.89
CA ASP A 159 -38.95 -10.50 -6.31
C ASP A 159 -37.71 -11.09 -5.63
N GLU A 160 -36.53 -10.86 -6.19
CA GLU A 160 -35.27 -11.22 -5.57
C GLU A 160 -35.04 -10.45 -4.26
N ARG A 161 -35.32 -9.14 -4.23
CA ARG A 161 -35.28 -8.35 -3.00
C ARG A 161 -36.15 -8.88 -1.91
N LYS A 162 -37.41 -9.32 -2.29
CA LYS A 162 -38.31 -9.91 -1.33
C LYS A 162 -37.81 -11.26 -0.82
N LYS A 163 -37.35 -12.13 -1.72
CA LYS A 163 -36.82 -13.46 -1.37
C LYS A 163 -35.57 -13.30 -0.48
N PHE A 164 -34.62 -12.46 -0.89
CA PHE A 164 -33.41 -12.24 -0.12
C PHE A 164 -33.67 -11.60 1.25
N GLY A 165 -34.57 -10.62 1.32
CA GLY A 165 -35.03 -10.02 2.59
C GLY A 165 -35.63 -11.04 3.54
N GLN A 166 -36.41 -12.00 3.02
CA GLN A 166 -36.95 -13.12 3.82
C GLN A 166 -35.83 -14.03 4.34
N GLN A 167 -34.90 -14.43 3.47
CA GLN A 167 -33.75 -15.24 3.88
C GLN A 167 -32.91 -14.53 4.97
N LEU A 168 -32.64 -13.23 4.83
CA LEU A 168 -31.91 -12.48 5.86
C LEU A 168 -32.63 -12.53 7.22
N THR A 169 -33.98 -12.45 7.20
CA THR A 169 -34.79 -12.54 8.42
C THR A 169 -34.74 -13.97 9.02
N ASP A 170 -34.93 -14.97 8.19
CA ASP A 170 -34.99 -16.39 8.59
C ASP A 170 -33.63 -16.86 9.17
N HIS A 171 -32.51 -16.31 8.67
CA HIS A 171 -31.17 -16.58 9.17
C HIS A 171 -30.76 -15.67 10.35
N GLY A 172 -31.67 -14.83 10.86
CA GLY A 172 -31.43 -14.04 12.06
C GLY A 172 -30.46 -12.90 11.86
N LEU A 173 -30.60 -12.13 10.74
CA LEU A 173 -29.90 -10.87 10.56
C LEU A 173 -30.19 -9.93 11.73
N ARG A 174 -29.13 -9.46 12.39
CA ARG A 174 -29.21 -8.56 13.54
C ARG A 174 -29.07 -7.09 13.16
N HIS A 175 -27.98 -6.77 12.49
CA HIS A 175 -27.59 -5.40 12.16
C HIS A 175 -26.91 -5.35 10.81
N ILE A 176 -26.99 -4.19 10.16
CA ILE A 176 -26.21 -3.85 8.96
C ILE A 176 -25.44 -2.57 9.25
N ALA A 177 -24.12 -2.65 9.30
CA ALA A 177 -23.26 -1.47 9.27
C ALA A 177 -22.84 -1.21 7.81
N ALA A 178 -22.83 0.05 7.38
CA ALA A 178 -22.47 0.38 6.02
C ALA A 178 -21.66 1.65 5.90
N ARG A 179 -20.86 1.71 4.85
CA ARG A 179 -20.14 2.91 4.42
C ARG A 179 -20.06 2.94 2.91
N GLY A 180 -20.12 4.14 2.35
CA GLY A 180 -19.94 4.34 0.92
C GLY A 180 -19.24 5.65 0.64
N TRP A 181 -18.64 5.74 -0.54
CA TRP A 181 -17.95 6.92 -1.03
C TRP A 181 -17.92 6.99 -2.54
N THR A 182 -17.60 8.18 -3.03
CA THR A 182 -17.29 8.41 -4.44
C THR A 182 -15.91 9.03 -4.53
N THR A 183 -15.01 8.42 -5.29
CA THR A 183 -13.67 8.92 -5.56
C THR A 183 -13.68 9.99 -6.66
N PRO A 184 -12.64 10.83 -6.79
CA PRO A 184 -12.58 11.91 -7.80
C PRO A 184 -12.74 11.42 -9.24
N ASP A 185 -12.36 10.17 -9.55
CA ASP A 185 -12.53 9.55 -10.86
C ASP A 185 -13.96 9.06 -11.14
N GLY A 186 -14.91 9.34 -10.22
CA GLY A 186 -16.31 8.97 -10.33
C GLY A 186 -16.64 7.54 -9.92
N THR A 187 -15.67 6.78 -9.40
CA THR A 187 -15.92 5.44 -8.88
C THR A 187 -16.71 5.50 -7.58
N ARG A 188 -17.81 4.78 -7.50
CA ARG A 188 -18.70 4.70 -6.34
C ARG A 188 -18.51 3.35 -5.68
N THR A 189 -18.14 3.34 -4.39
CA THR A 189 -17.97 2.11 -3.60
C THR A 189 -18.94 2.13 -2.44
N ARG A 190 -19.53 0.96 -2.14
CA ARG A 190 -20.44 0.74 -1.01
C ARG A 190 -20.09 -0.59 -0.36
N ILE A 191 -19.93 -0.56 0.95
CA ILE A 191 -19.61 -1.72 1.78
C ILE A 191 -20.72 -1.88 2.81
N TYR A 192 -21.21 -3.09 2.92
CA TYR A 192 -22.24 -3.51 3.86
C TYR A 192 -21.70 -4.68 4.67
N LEU A 193 -21.71 -4.56 5.99
CA LEU A 193 -21.44 -5.67 6.92
C LEU A 193 -22.75 -6.09 7.57
N LEU A 194 -23.18 -7.31 7.26
CA LEU A 194 -24.38 -7.92 7.78
C LEU A 194 -23.99 -8.87 8.90
N GLN A 195 -24.43 -8.60 10.12
CA GLN A 195 -24.13 -9.44 11.28
C GLN A 195 -25.30 -10.36 11.62
N PHE A 196 -24.99 -11.62 11.84
CA PHE A 196 -25.94 -12.67 12.20
C PHE A 196 -25.70 -13.19 13.64
N ASN A 197 -26.47 -14.19 14.07
CA ASN A 197 -26.31 -14.74 15.39
C ASN A 197 -25.12 -15.71 15.49
N SER A 198 -24.65 -16.29 14.40
CA SER A 198 -23.50 -17.20 14.37
C SER A 198 -22.97 -17.39 12.95
N ALA A 199 -21.71 -17.87 12.84
CA ALA A 199 -21.09 -18.26 11.59
C ALA A 199 -21.90 -19.31 10.83
N ALA A 200 -22.47 -20.31 11.53
CA ALA A 200 -23.26 -21.37 10.90
C ALA A 200 -24.48 -20.84 10.14
N LEU A 201 -25.09 -19.75 10.59
CA LEU A 201 -26.21 -19.14 9.89
C LEU A 201 -25.76 -18.41 8.62
N VAL A 202 -24.57 -17.80 8.64
CA VAL A 202 -23.97 -17.18 7.43
C VAL A 202 -23.62 -18.26 6.41
N ASP A 203 -22.98 -19.35 6.85
CA ASP A 203 -22.63 -20.48 5.98
C ASP A 203 -23.88 -21.08 5.32
N HIS A 204 -24.97 -21.24 6.09
CA HIS A 204 -26.23 -21.76 5.58
C HIS A 204 -26.85 -20.82 4.54
N LEU A 205 -26.89 -19.52 4.80
CA LEU A 205 -27.39 -18.50 3.86
C LEU A 205 -26.63 -18.55 2.53
N VAL A 206 -25.30 -18.73 2.58
CA VAL A 206 -24.48 -18.87 1.37
C VAL A 206 -24.79 -20.20 0.66
N GLY A 207 -24.92 -21.28 1.40
CA GLY A 207 -25.27 -22.60 0.88
C GLY A 207 -26.64 -22.65 0.22
N GLU A 208 -27.58 -21.76 0.57
CA GLU A 208 -28.89 -21.59 -0.09
C GLU A 208 -28.82 -20.83 -1.40
N GLY A 209 -27.63 -20.55 -1.91
CA GLY A 209 -27.43 -20.00 -3.24
C GLY A 209 -27.24 -18.48 -3.29
N LEU A 210 -26.83 -17.83 -2.19
CA LEU A 210 -26.40 -16.43 -2.23
C LEU A 210 -25.26 -16.23 -3.20
N THR A 211 -24.36 -17.20 -3.27
CA THR A 211 -23.23 -17.22 -4.20
C THR A 211 -23.13 -18.57 -4.90
N SER A 212 -22.66 -18.56 -6.14
CA SER A 212 -22.26 -19.77 -6.84
C SER A 212 -20.86 -19.60 -7.41
N PHE A 213 -20.29 -20.66 -7.94
CA PHE A 213 -18.96 -20.60 -8.54
C PHE A 213 -18.87 -19.58 -9.68
N ASN A 214 -19.92 -19.49 -10.52
CA ASN A 214 -19.87 -18.66 -11.73
C ASN A 214 -20.54 -17.30 -11.57
N SER A 215 -21.52 -17.17 -10.67
CA SER A 215 -22.34 -15.95 -10.58
C SER A 215 -22.92 -15.76 -9.18
N PRO A 216 -23.26 -14.54 -8.78
CA PRO A 216 -24.02 -14.28 -7.57
C PRO A 216 -25.45 -14.81 -7.71
N GLY A 217 -26.06 -15.20 -6.60
CA GLY A 217 -27.44 -15.69 -6.56
C GLY A 217 -28.50 -14.61 -6.78
N TYR A 218 -28.13 -13.35 -6.51
CA TYR A 218 -29.00 -12.19 -6.68
C TYR A 218 -28.30 -11.12 -7.49
N GLN A 219 -29.00 -10.61 -8.51
CA GLN A 219 -28.45 -9.58 -9.39
C GLN A 219 -28.50 -8.21 -8.73
N VAL A 220 -27.36 -7.56 -8.59
CA VAL A 220 -27.29 -6.13 -8.23
C VAL A 220 -27.72 -5.25 -9.41
N ARG A 221 -28.01 -3.98 -9.16
CA ARG A 221 -28.30 -3.03 -10.23
C ARG A 221 -27.09 -2.90 -11.15
N GLY A 222 -27.32 -3.07 -12.43
CA GLY A 222 -26.29 -3.13 -13.46
C GLY A 222 -26.52 -4.32 -14.38
N ALA A 223 -25.47 -4.85 -14.95
CA ALA A 223 -25.51 -6.08 -15.72
C ALA A 223 -25.20 -7.31 -14.87
N GLU A 224 -25.46 -8.48 -15.43
CA GLU A 224 -25.00 -9.74 -14.84
C GLU A 224 -23.49 -9.76 -14.69
N THR A 225 -23.04 -10.28 -13.56
CA THR A 225 -21.61 -10.43 -13.24
C THR A 225 -21.24 -11.91 -13.21
N THR A 226 -19.97 -12.18 -13.56
CA THR A 226 -19.37 -13.51 -13.51
C THR A 226 -18.17 -13.49 -12.56
N VAL A 227 -17.66 -14.67 -12.20
CA VAL A 227 -16.48 -14.76 -11.34
C VAL A 227 -15.31 -13.91 -11.88
N ASP A 228 -14.69 -13.15 -11.01
CA ASP A 228 -13.48 -12.37 -11.31
C ASP A 228 -12.25 -13.27 -11.10
N GLU A 229 -11.78 -13.90 -12.18
CA GLU A 229 -10.62 -14.81 -12.15
C GLU A 229 -9.30 -14.08 -11.86
N ASP A 230 -9.27 -12.75 -12.09
CA ASP A 230 -8.09 -11.91 -11.89
C ASP A 230 -7.91 -11.49 -10.42
N PHE A 231 -8.84 -11.85 -9.51
CA PHE A 231 -8.68 -11.54 -8.08
C PHE A 231 -7.48 -12.30 -7.51
N PRO A 232 -6.43 -11.59 -6.99
CA PRO A 232 -5.19 -12.22 -6.56
C PRO A 232 -5.42 -13.21 -5.40
N LYS A 233 -4.86 -14.41 -5.51
CA LYS A 233 -4.94 -15.42 -4.43
C LYS A 233 -4.24 -14.95 -3.17
N GLU A 234 -3.15 -14.21 -3.34
CA GLU A 234 -2.31 -13.63 -2.29
C GLU A 234 -3.02 -12.52 -1.50
N ALA A 235 -4.08 -11.95 -2.07
CA ALA A 235 -4.93 -10.97 -1.41
C ALA A 235 -6.01 -11.59 -0.51
N ARG A 236 -6.10 -12.92 -0.47
CA ARG A 236 -7.04 -13.65 0.39
C ARG A 236 -6.44 -13.82 1.77
N VAL A 237 -7.21 -13.49 2.77
CA VAL A 237 -6.82 -13.64 4.18
C VAL A 237 -7.36 -14.95 4.72
N ASP A 238 -6.54 -15.68 5.48
CA ASP A 238 -6.95 -16.94 6.09
C ASP A 238 -8.19 -16.75 6.97
N GLY A 239 -9.12 -17.70 6.87
CA GLY A 239 -10.37 -17.70 7.63
C GLY A 239 -11.42 -16.71 7.14
N VAL A 240 -11.22 -16.07 6.02
CA VAL A 240 -12.23 -15.32 5.29
C VAL A 240 -12.49 -16.02 3.96
N TRP A 241 -13.74 -16.29 3.65
CA TRP A 241 -14.12 -16.84 2.37
C TRP A 241 -14.52 -15.73 1.39
N TYR A 242 -14.14 -15.85 0.13
CA TYR A 242 -14.30 -14.82 -0.90
C TYR A 242 -15.04 -15.33 -2.12
N SER A 243 -16.07 -14.61 -2.55
CA SER A 243 -16.65 -14.68 -3.89
C SER A 243 -16.57 -13.31 -4.53
N VAL A 244 -15.80 -13.18 -5.59
CA VAL A 244 -15.53 -11.92 -6.27
C VAL A 244 -16.05 -12.02 -7.70
N TYR A 245 -16.81 -11.00 -8.12
CA TYR A 245 -17.49 -10.98 -9.42
C TYR A 245 -17.30 -9.64 -10.12
N ALA A 246 -17.25 -9.68 -11.43
CA ALA A 246 -17.17 -8.51 -12.29
C ALA A 246 -18.02 -8.69 -13.56
N GLU A 247 -18.49 -7.61 -14.16
CA GLU A 247 -19.00 -7.64 -15.52
C GLU A 247 -17.85 -7.93 -16.49
N ALA A 248 -18.02 -8.87 -17.42
CA ALA A 248 -17.03 -9.19 -18.44
C ALA A 248 -16.67 -7.95 -19.30
N LYS A 249 -17.64 -7.07 -19.51
CA LYS A 249 -17.52 -5.76 -20.17
C LYS A 249 -18.68 -4.89 -19.74
N PRO A 250 -18.56 -3.54 -19.80
CA PRO A 250 -19.70 -2.67 -19.54
C PRO A 250 -20.84 -2.95 -20.52
N TYR A 251 -22.02 -3.29 -19.99
CA TYR A 251 -23.25 -3.50 -20.78
C TYR A 251 -24.17 -2.26 -20.78
N GLY A 252 -23.92 -1.34 -19.87
CA GLY A 252 -24.68 -0.10 -19.70
C GLY A 252 -23.79 1.10 -19.51
N ALA A 253 -24.35 2.18 -18.97
CA ALA A 253 -23.60 3.41 -18.68
C ALA A 253 -22.56 3.20 -17.57
N GLU A 254 -22.84 2.31 -16.63
CA GLU A 254 -21.95 1.99 -15.51
C GLU A 254 -21.53 0.52 -15.58
N GLN A 255 -20.27 0.24 -15.28
CA GLN A 255 -19.79 -1.10 -15.01
C GLN A 255 -19.82 -1.37 -13.51
N VAL A 256 -20.22 -2.59 -13.12
CA VAL A 256 -20.35 -3.02 -11.73
C VAL A 256 -19.37 -4.14 -11.40
N ARG A 257 -18.79 -4.08 -10.20
CA ARG A 257 -18.07 -5.17 -9.54
C ARG A 257 -18.67 -5.42 -8.19
N GLN A 258 -18.70 -6.68 -7.75
CA GLN A 258 -19.23 -7.04 -6.44
C GLN A 258 -18.42 -8.15 -5.80
N ALA A 259 -18.40 -8.16 -4.47
CA ALA A 259 -17.80 -9.26 -3.71
C ALA A 259 -18.62 -9.57 -2.47
N TYR A 260 -18.59 -10.85 -2.11
CA TYR A 260 -19.09 -11.37 -0.84
C TYR A 260 -17.92 -11.94 -0.05
N LEU A 261 -17.78 -11.53 1.22
CA LEU A 261 -16.79 -12.06 2.13
C LEU A 261 -17.49 -12.64 3.34
N LEU A 262 -17.15 -13.87 3.70
CA LEU A 262 -17.67 -14.51 4.90
C LEU A 262 -16.56 -14.58 5.93
N ALA A 263 -16.82 -14.01 7.10
CA ALA A 263 -15.92 -14.06 8.23
C ALA A 263 -16.75 -14.28 9.50
N GLY A 264 -16.72 -15.47 10.04
CA GLY A 264 -17.51 -15.81 11.21
C GLY A 264 -19.00 -15.48 11.06
N ASP A 265 -19.58 -14.74 12.02
CA ASP A 265 -20.97 -14.31 12.04
C ASP A 265 -21.30 -13.15 11.09
N THR A 266 -20.34 -12.73 10.28
CA THR A 266 -20.48 -11.52 9.44
C THR A 266 -20.32 -11.84 7.96
N LEU A 267 -21.30 -11.38 7.17
CA LEU A 267 -21.25 -11.34 5.72
C LEU A 267 -20.96 -9.91 5.26
N ALA A 268 -19.84 -9.69 4.58
CA ALA A 268 -19.57 -8.44 3.91
C ALA A 268 -20.04 -8.49 2.46
N VAL A 269 -20.70 -7.43 2.01
CA VAL A 269 -21.07 -7.20 0.61
C VAL A 269 -20.41 -5.92 0.15
N ILE A 270 -19.59 -6.01 -0.89
CA ILE A 270 -18.84 -4.88 -1.44
C ILE A 270 -19.32 -4.66 -2.88
N LEU A 271 -19.80 -3.48 -3.17
CA LEU A 271 -20.25 -3.06 -4.49
C LEU A 271 -19.42 -1.88 -4.96
N GLN A 272 -18.94 -1.95 -6.19
CA GLN A 272 -18.27 -0.85 -6.85
C GLN A 272 -18.89 -0.62 -8.23
N SER A 273 -19.19 0.64 -8.55
CA SER A 273 -19.69 1.02 -9.88
C SER A 273 -19.00 2.27 -10.39
N ARG A 274 -18.85 2.36 -11.71
CA ARG A 274 -18.27 3.52 -12.37
C ARG A 274 -18.86 3.68 -13.76
N THR A 275 -19.12 4.93 -14.17
CA THR A 275 -19.45 5.23 -15.57
C THR A 275 -18.27 4.85 -16.46
N GLY A 276 -18.52 4.03 -17.46
CA GLY A 276 -17.47 3.36 -18.24
C GLY A 276 -16.86 2.18 -17.48
N ALA A 277 -15.56 1.95 -17.64
CA ALA A 277 -14.90 0.80 -17.05
C ALA A 277 -14.59 0.98 -15.55
N ALA A 278 -15.11 0.10 -14.71
CA ALA A 278 -14.75 -0.01 -13.29
C ALA A 278 -13.39 -0.69 -13.15
N ARG A 279 -12.42 0.02 -12.56
CA ARG A 279 -11.03 -0.46 -12.45
C ARG A 279 -10.93 -1.65 -11.48
N ALA A 280 -10.20 -2.70 -11.89
CA ALA A 280 -10.02 -3.90 -11.07
C ALA A 280 -9.15 -3.64 -9.85
N VAL A 281 -8.02 -2.95 -10.01
CA VAL A 281 -7.01 -2.76 -8.95
C VAL A 281 -7.60 -2.13 -7.68
N PRO A 282 -8.29 -0.97 -7.72
CA PRO A 282 -8.85 -0.39 -6.49
C PRO A 282 -10.01 -1.23 -5.93
N PHE A 283 -10.73 -1.98 -6.75
CA PHE A 283 -11.74 -2.92 -6.25
C PHE A 283 -11.11 -4.08 -5.48
N HIS A 284 -10.10 -4.74 -6.06
CA HIS A 284 -9.37 -5.82 -5.41
C HIS A 284 -8.71 -5.35 -4.12
N GLN A 285 -8.12 -4.15 -4.11
CA GLN A 285 -7.57 -3.53 -2.90
C GLN A 285 -8.63 -3.35 -1.82
N THR A 286 -9.81 -2.81 -2.17
CA THR A 286 -10.93 -2.63 -1.23
C THR A 286 -11.37 -3.96 -0.63
N VAL A 287 -11.50 -5.00 -1.47
CA VAL A 287 -11.89 -6.36 -1.04
C VAL A 287 -10.86 -6.95 -0.08
N ALA A 288 -9.56 -6.84 -0.42
CA ALA A 288 -8.47 -7.35 0.42
C ALA A 288 -8.43 -6.64 1.79
N LEU A 289 -8.45 -5.30 1.80
CA LEU A 289 -8.40 -4.52 3.04
C LEU A 289 -9.64 -4.76 3.94
N GLN A 290 -10.83 -4.92 3.35
CA GLN A 290 -12.02 -5.28 4.11
C GLN A 290 -11.90 -6.70 4.69
N GLY A 291 -11.31 -7.63 3.97
CA GLY A 291 -11.01 -8.98 4.47
C GLY A 291 -10.05 -8.96 5.65
N GLU A 292 -9.00 -8.13 5.58
CA GLU A 292 -8.05 -7.93 6.68
C GLU A 292 -8.72 -7.39 7.96
N LEU A 293 -9.67 -6.47 7.84
CA LEU A 293 -10.41 -5.95 8.99
C LEU A 293 -11.31 -7.00 9.65
N LEU A 294 -11.81 -7.97 8.88
CA LEU A 294 -12.71 -9.02 9.36
C LEU A 294 -11.97 -10.29 9.86
N ALA A 295 -10.69 -10.40 9.60
CA ALA A 295 -9.89 -11.59 9.94
C ALA A 295 -9.50 -11.69 11.47
#